data_369f48763612bcd81fcbbcae51d44afe
#
_entry.id   369f48763612bcd81fcbbcae51d44afe
#
_cell.length_a   1.000
_cell.length_b   1.000
_cell.length_c   1.000
_cell.angle_alpha   90.00
_cell.angle_beta   90.00
_cell.angle_gamma   90.00
#
_symmetry.space_group_name_H-M   'P 1'
#
loop_
_entity.id
_entity.type
_entity.pdbx_description
1 polymer ?
#
loop_
_entity_poly.entity_id
_entity_poly.type
_entity_poly.pdbx_seq_one_letter_code
_entity_poly.pdbx_strand_id
1 'polypeptide(L)'
;MSATVRPNPARSGGIGGGPRRVIGPTGPAYWLSAGLVAAAAASSLLTYLLPSVLRGTAAMNGSARGTALVVLLAGVPVLAGSAWMAARGSAAAVVTWLGSVAFLLYNSLMFAFATPANPLMLGYLAMLALSAWSAGAVLRQADIPALAAQFSPKTPVRGIAVYMLAVVALNAAAWLARIIPAMTADGAPAFLRGTGLTTSVVYVQDLALWLPLLGAAAIWLWQRRPHGYALAGAGLVMWVLESLSICVDQWYGHAADPASPAASGAIVPAFAILAVIGLVPAGLLLHGLSGGSPSVRAAVQLPAEGRRGWPGWTLAAVTALTGIAAIFGGVQLLRSGYGMPLDWLAGTPVRSWALPGIALLAGVALPQLTTAVLIVLADRHAPAAGYLAGAALIAWIAVQLLILQHFFFLQPVIVLLGLTEITLARRWHRTGSSGAPAGPERGL
;
A
#
# COMPACT_ATOMS: atom_id res chain seq x y z
N MET A 1 42.41 -16.31 63.91
CA MET A 1 42.68 -15.43 62.75
C MET A 1 41.48 -15.44 61.84
N SER A 2 40.57 -14.49 62.08
CA SER A 2 39.34 -14.37 61.23
C SER A 2 39.60 -13.40 60.11
N ALA A 3 39.49 -13.87 58.86
CA ALA A 3 39.58 -13.05 57.66
C ALA A 3 38.20 -12.46 57.35
N THR A 4 38.09 -11.15 57.52
CA THR A 4 36.93 -10.37 57.11
C THR A 4 36.92 -10.16 55.60
N VAL A 5 35.96 -10.79 54.91
CA VAL A 5 35.67 -10.56 53.52
C VAL A 5 34.96 -9.19 53.38
N ARG A 6 35.60 -8.23 52.69
CA ARG A 6 34.99 -6.94 52.33
C ARG A 6 33.99 -7.16 51.15
N PRO A 7 32.77 -6.65 51.22
CA PRO A 7 31.86 -6.70 50.09
C PRO A 7 32.32 -5.73 48.99
N ASN A 8 32.36 -6.22 47.76
CA ASN A 8 32.64 -5.48 46.54
C ASN A 8 31.54 -4.43 46.30
N PRO A 9 31.82 -3.14 46.06
CA PRO A 9 30.78 -2.17 45.78
C PRO A 9 30.14 -2.48 44.45
N ALA A 10 28.83 -2.78 44.50
CA ALA A 10 27.99 -2.94 43.34
C ALA A 10 28.22 -1.82 42.33
N ARG A 11 28.53 -2.19 41.11
CA ARG A 11 28.52 -1.28 39.95
C ARG A 11 27.13 -0.64 39.88
N SER A 12 27.05 0.62 40.27
CA SER A 12 25.89 1.46 40.01
C SER A 12 25.70 1.58 38.51
N GLY A 13 24.81 0.75 37.98
CA GLY A 13 24.34 0.84 36.59
C GLY A 13 23.68 2.20 36.41
N GLY A 14 24.32 3.07 35.61
CA GLY A 14 23.79 4.38 35.27
C GLY A 14 22.40 4.28 34.71
N ILE A 15 21.44 4.90 35.39
CA ILE A 15 20.09 5.20 34.89
C ILE A 15 20.25 6.33 33.86
N GLY A 16 20.58 5.97 32.63
CA GLY A 16 20.72 6.89 31.52
C GLY A 16 20.35 6.17 30.22
N GLY A 17 19.18 5.45 30.22
CA GLY A 17 18.70 4.76 29.05
C GLY A 17 18.00 5.71 28.08
N GLY A 18 18.77 6.46 27.27
CA GLY A 18 18.24 7.04 26.04
C GLY A 18 17.70 5.94 25.09
N PRO A 19 16.81 6.26 24.17
CA PRO A 19 16.21 5.28 23.26
C PRO A 19 17.34 4.51 22.54
N ARG A 20 17.31 3.16 22.68
CA ARG A 20 18.31 2.27 22.08
C ARG A 20 18.25 2.41 20.56
N ARG A 21 19.37 2.73 19.93
CA ARG A 21 19.44 2.84 18.47
C ARG A 21 19.12 1.50 17.81
N VAL A 22 18.25 1.53 16.80
CA VAL A 22 17.83 0.33 16.04
C VAL A 22 18.94 -0.14 15.11
N ILE A 23 19.76 0.79 14.58
CA ILE A 23 20.89 0.49 13.69
C ILE A 23 22.08 1.38 14.09
N GLY A 24 23.29 0.85 14.00
CA GLY A 24 24.50 1.64 14.18
C GLY A 24 24.62 2.74 13.11
N PRO A 25 25.38 3.83 13.39
CA PRO A 25 25.49 4.96 12.46
C PRO A 25 26.39 4.69 11.25
N THR A 26 27.07 3.57 11.21
CA THR A 26 28.00 3.17 10.16
C THR A 26 27.86 1.69 9.85
N GLY A 27 28.33 1.27 8.68
CA GLY A 27 28.36 -0.13 8.29
C GLY A 27 28.06 -0.38 6.81
N PRO A 28 28.13 -1.64 6.36
CA PRO A 28 27.90 -2.01 4.97
C PRO A 28 26.57 -1.53 4.39
N ALA A 29 25.48 -1.48 5.19
CA ALA A 29 24.20 -0.98 4.73
C ALA A 29 24.27 0.45 4.19
N TYR A 30 25.03 1.34 4.85
CA TYR A 30 25.18 2.72 4.41
C TYR A 30 26.00 2.84 3.13
N TRP A 31 27.11 2.11 3.00
CA TRP A 31 27.96 2.14 1.81
C TRP A 31 27.27 1.56 0.60
N LEU A 32 26.56 0.43 0.76
CA LEU A 32 25.78 -0.17 -0.31
C LEU A 32 24.63 0.75 -0.74
N SER A 33 23.94 1.38 0.22
CA SER A 33 22.87 2.32 -0.10
C SER A 33 23.40 3.61 -0.73
N ALA A 34 24.58 4.10 -0.35
CA ALA A 34 25.22 5.22 -1.02
C ALA A 34 25.57 4.89 -2.48
N GLY A 35 26.11 3.70 -2.72
CA GLY A 35 26.33 3.18 -4.07
C GLY A 35 25.02 3.06 -4.86
N LEU A 36 23.95 2.58 -4.20
CA LEU A 36 22.61 2.50 -4.80
C LEU A 36 22.05 3.87 -5.17
N VAL A 37 22.19 4.87 -4.30
CA VAL A 37 21.80 6.27 -4.58
C VAL A 37 22.53 6.76 -5.84
N ALA A 38 23.84 6.55 -5.92
CA ALA A 38 24.64 6.97 -7.08
C ALA A 38 24.23 6.24 -8.37
N ALA A 39 24.09 4.91 -8.32
CA ALA A 39 23.69 4.10 -9.46
C ALA A 39 22.27 4.43 -9.94
N ALA A 40 21.32 4.56 -9.00
CA ALA A 40 19.93 4.90 -9.32
C ALA A 40 19.81 6.30 -9.88
N ALA A 41 20.50 7.29 -9.29
CA ALA A 41 20.50 8.66 -9.80
C ALA A 41 21.10 8.74 -11.22
N ALA A 42 22.27 8.14 -11.43
CA ALA A 42 22.93 8.18 -12.74
C ALA A 42 22.11 7.45 -13.81
N SER A 43 21.69 6.20 -13.54
CA SER A 43 20.93 5.40 -14.51
C SER A 43 19.58 6.04 -14.86
N SER A 44 18.85 6.54 -13.85
CA SER A 44 17.55 7.19 -14.07
C SER A 44 17.69 8.54 -14.77
N LEU A 45 18.69 9.33 -14.42
CA LEU A 45 18.97 10.58 -15.11
C LEU A 45 19.26 10.37 -16.60
N LEU A 46 20.13 9.41 -16.90
CA LEU A 46 20.47 9.06 -18.29
C LEU A 46 19.28 8.45 -19.04
N THR A 47 18.48 7.59 -18.39
CA THR A 47 17.25 7.04 -18.98
C THR A 47 16.25 8.15 -19.31
N TYR A 48 16.14 9.17 -18.46
CA TYR A 48 15.21 10.29 -18.65
C TYR A 48 15.69 11.26 -19.74
N LEU A 49 16.99 11.65 -19.71
CA LEU A 49 17.53 12.67 -20.58
C LEU A 49 17.93 12.16 -21.99
N LEU A 50 18.24 10.87 -22.11
CA LEU A 50 18.72 10.27 -23.35
C LEU A 50 17.72 9.22 -23.89
N PRO A 51 16.53 9.65 -24.37
CA PRO A 51 15.52 8.68 -24.84
C PRO A 51 15.99 7.83 -26.03
N SER A 52 16.98 8.29 -26.79
CA SER A 52 17.58 7.56 -27.91
C SER A 52 18.34 6.29 -27.52
N VAL A 53 18.70 6.12 -26.23
CA VAL A 53 19.33 4.87 -25.75
C VAL A 53 18.33 3.74 -25.55
N LEU A 54 17.03 4.07 -25.37
CA LEU A 54 15.97 3.09 -25.16
C LEU A 54 15.60 2.43 -26.50
N ARG A 55 15.47 1.11 -26.50
CA ARG A 55 15.24 0.28 -27.72
C ARG A 55 13.89 -0.45 -27.71
N GLY A 56 13.00 -0.10 -26.79
CA GLY A 56 11.64 -0.65 -26.69
C GLY A 56 10.65 0.03 -27.63
N THR A 57 9.37 -0.37 -27.52
CA THR A 57 8.28 0.34 -28.18
C THR A 57 8.12 1.75 -27.61
N ALA A 58 7.48 2.66 -28.35
CA ALA A 58 7.33 4.05 -27.90
C ALA A 58 6.65 4.15 -26.54
N ALA A 59 5.55 3.41 -26.32
CA ALA A 59 4.87 3.35 -25.02
C ALA A 59 5.78 2.85 -23.89
N MET A 60 6.52 1.75 -24.11
CA MET A 60 7.43 1.19 -23.11
C MET A 60 8.62 2.13 -22.80
N ASN A 61 9.16 2.80 -23.82
CA ASN A 61 10.20 3.82 -23.62
C ASN A 61 9.66 5.03 -22.85
N GLY A 62 8.43 5.44 -23.12
CA GLY A 62 7.73 6.46 -22.35
C GLY A 62 7.57 6.05 -20.89
N SER A 63 7.04 4.84 -20.63
CA SER A 63 6.88 4.30 -19.27
C SER A 63 8.23 4.23 -18.53
N ALA A 64 9.29 3.72 -19.17
CA ALA A 64 10.62 3.67 -18.55
C ALA A 64 11.13 5.06 -18.15
N ARG A 65 10.86 6.10 -18.95
CA ARG A 65 11.21 7.49 -18.61
C ARG A 65 10.37 8.02 -17.44
N GLY A 66 9.06 7.70 -17.40
CA GLY A 66 8.19 8.04 -16.29
C GLY A 66 8.67 7.43 -14.97
N THR A 67 8.99 6.13 -14.98
CA THR A 67 9.61 5.43 -13.84
C THR A 67 10.93 6.08 -13.43
N ALA A 68 11.81 6.38 -14.40
CA ALA A 68 13.11 7.02 -14.12
C ALA A 68 12.93 8.39 -13.43
N LEU A 69 11.93 9.17 -13.83
CA LEU A 69 11.61 10.44 -13.19
C LEU A 69 11.23 10.27 -11.71
N VAL A 70 10.38 9.29 -11.39
CA VAL A 70 9.97 9.04 -9.99
C VAL A 70 11.12 8.45 -9.18
N VAL A 71 11.91 7.55 -9.74
CA VAL A 71 13.14 7.07 -9.09
C VAL A 71 14.05 8.24 -8.74
N LEU A 72 14.28 9.17 -9.67
CA LEU A 72 15.16 10.32 -9.47
C LEU A 72 14.61 11.33 -8.45
N LEU A 73 13.33 11.69 -8.55
CA LEU A 73 12.73 12.77 -7.74
C LEU A 73 12.13 12.31 -6.42
N ALA A 74 11.79 11.05 -6.27
CA ALA A 74 11.22 10.50 -5.04
C ALA A 74 12.07 9.36 -4.46
N GLY A 75 12.37 8.31 -5.22
CA GLY A 75 13.08 7.14 -4.73
C GLY A 75 14.45 7.47 -4.15
N VAL A 76 15.30 8.17 -4.91
CA VAL A 76 16.65 8.57 -4.51
C VAL A 76 16.65 9.51 -3.31
N PRO A 77 15.87 10.60 -3.26
CA PRO A 77 15.81 11.48 -2.10
C PRO A 77 15.27 10.79 -0.84
N VAL A 78 14.23 9.94 -0.96
CA VAL A 78 13.68 9.20 0.19
C VAL A 78 14.69 8.20 0.72
N LEU A 79 15.42 7.49 -0.15
CA LEU A 79 16.50 6.58 0.26
C LEU A 79 17.61 7.33 0.99
N ALA A 80 18.15 8.40 0.39
CA ALA A 80 19.25 9.17 0.96
C ALA A 80 18.86 9.82 2.30
N GLY A 81 17.69 10.46 2.34
CA GLY A 81 17.16 11.12 3.54
C GLY A 81 16.86 10.14 4.67
N SER A 82 16.25 8.99 4.36
CA SER A 82 15.95 7.98 5.38
C SER A 82 17.20 7.31 5.92
N ALA A 83 18.20 6.97 5.10
CA ALA A 83 19.48 6.46 5.56
C ALA A 83 20.20 7.47 6.48
N TRP A 84 20.23 8.75 6.09
CA TRP A 84 20.80 9.82 6.92
C TRP A 84 20.08 10.00 8.25
N MET A 85 18.74 9.99 8.27
CA MET A 85 17.96 10.08 9.52
C MET A 85 18.11 8.82 10.38
N ALA A 86 18.26 7.64 9.78
CA ALA A 86 18.53 6.39 10.48
C ALA A 86 19.89 6.44 11.21
N ALA A 87 20.94 7.02 10.57
CA ALA A 87 22.23 7.26 11.21
C ALA A 87 22.13 8.19 12.44
N ARG A 88 21.11 9.05 12.47
CA ARG A 88 20.79 9.91 13.62
C ARG A 88 19.93 9.25 14.67
N GLY A 89 19.55 7.99 14.47
CA GLY A 89 18.83 7.17 15.46
C GLY A 89 17.30 7.14 15.28
N SER A 90 16.77 7.61 14.13
CA SER A 90 15.34 7.53 13.87
C SER A 90 14.93 6.10 13.48
N ALA A 91 14.09 5.46 14.27
CA ALA A 91 13.55 4.13 13.97
C ALA A 91 12.59 4.13 12.77
N ALA A 92 11.77 5.18 12.64
CA ALA A 92 10.89 5.33 11.49
C ALA A 92 11.68 5.46 10.19
N ALA A 93 12.84 6.11 10.24
CA ALA A 93 13.73 6.24 9.09
C ALA A 93 14.33 4.89 8.67
N VAL A 94 14.58 3.95 9.59
CA VAL A 94 15.05 2.58 9.24
C VAL A 94 13.99 1.84 8.43
N VAL A 95 12.73 1.95 8.81
CA VAL A 95 11.59 1.34 8.08
C VAL A 95 11.44 1.98 6.69
N THR A 96 11.51 3.32 6.62
CA THR A 96 11.43 4.08 5.37
C THR A 96 12.60 3.75 4.45
N TRP A 97 13.81 3.61 5.01
CA TRP A 97 15.01 3.20 4.28
C TRP A 97 14.82 1.83 3.62
N LEU A 98 14.36 0.82 4.39
CA LEU A 98 14.10 -0.51 3.86
C LEU A 98 13.02 -0.48 2.76
N GLY A 99 11.97 0.33 2.94
CA GLY A 99 10.90 0.48 1.94
C GLY A 99 11.37 1.17 0.66
N SER A 100 12.23 2.18 0.74
CA SER A 100 12.81 2.82 -0.45
C SER A 100 13.81 1.91 -1.18
N VAL A 101 14.56 1.10 -0.45
CA VAL A 101 15.40 0.05 -1.07
C VAL A 101 14.53 -0.98 -1.79
N ALA A 102 13.42 -1.42 -1.19
CA ALA A 102 12.47 -2.34 -1.83
C ALA A 102 11.85 -1.75 -3.10
N PHE A 103 11.47 -0.46 -3.09
CA PHE A 103 11.01 0.27 -4.27
C PHE A 103 12.06 0.29 -5.38
N LEU A 104 13.33 0.58 -5.05
CA LEU A 104 14.41 0.57 -6.03
C LEU A 104 14.73 -0.82 -6.54
N LEU A 105 14.60 -1.86 -5.70
CA LEU A 105 14.74 -3.25 -6.12
C LEU A 105 13.66 -3.64 -7.13
N TYR A 106 12.40 -3.26 -6.87
CA TYR A 106 11.28 -3.47 -7.80
C TYR A 106 11.57 -2.85 -9.16
N ASN A 107 11.91 -1.58 -9.16
CA ASN A 107 12.12 -0.83 -10.40
C ASN A 107 13.42 -1.20 -11.13
N SER A 108 14.45 -1.67 -10.41
CA SER A 108 15.65 -2.21 -11.06
C SER A 108 15.37 -3.49 -11.83
N LEU A 109 14.47 -4.37 -11.34
CA LEU A 109 13.97 -5.51 -12.10
C LEU A 109 13.20 -5.05 -13.36
N MET A 110 12.38 -4.00 -13.25
CA MET A 110 11.70 -3.42 -14.41
C MET A 110 12.70 -2.89 -15.45
N PHE A 111 13.70 -2.13 -15.04
CA PHE A 111 14.72 -1.63 -15.95
C PHE A 111 15.58 -2.75 -16.58
N ALA A 112 15.92 -3.78 -15.81
CA ALA A 112 16.75 -4.86 -16.29
C ALA A 112 16.03 -5.82 -17.25
N PHE A 113 14.73 -6.06 -17.06
CA PHE A 113 14.00 -7.10 -17.79
C PHE A 113 12.84 -6.60 -18.63
N ALA A 114 12.27 -5.42 -18.34
CA ALA A 114 11.19 -4.85 -19.13
C ALA A 114 11.66 -3.80 -20.15
N THR A 115 12.96 -3.51 -20.22
CA THR A 115 13.56 -2.74 -21.30
C THR A 115 14.50 -3.63 -22.13
N PRO A 116 14.47 -3.56 -23.47
CA PRO A 116 15.45 -4.26 -24.29
C PRO A 116 16.87 -3.82 -23.98
N ALA A 117 17.84 -4.75 -24.14
CA ALA A 117 19.24 -4.46 -23.87
C ALA A 117 19.73 -3.19 -24.57
N ASN A 118 20.26 -2.28 -23.78
CA ASN A 118 20.66 -0.95 -24.22
C ASN A 118 21.96 -0.50 -23.50
N PRO A 119 22.57 0.62 -23.86
CA PRO A 119 23.83 1.07 -23.28
C PRO A 119 23.82 1.29 -21.76
N LEU A 120 22.63 1.46 -21.13
CA LEU A 120 22.49 1.65 -19.68
C LEU A 120 22.36 0.33 -18.90
N MET A 121 22.39 -0.82 -19.56
CA MET A 121 22.15 -2.15 -18.97
C MET A 121 23.04 -2.41 -17.73
N LEU A 122 24.32 -2.05 -17.79
CA LEU A 122 25.22 -2.22 -16.64
C LEU A 122 24.80 -1.35 -15.44
N GLY A 123 24.26 -0.15 -15.69
CA GLY A 123 23.71 0.71 -14.65
C GLY A 123 22.48 0.08 -14.00
N TYR A 124 21.57 -0.51 -14.79
CA TYR A 124 20.41 -1.22 -14.28
C TYR A 124 20.79 -2.46 -13.46
N LEU A 125 21.78 -3.21 -13.91
CA LEU A 125 22.32 -4.36 -13.15
C LEU A 125 23.01 -3.91 -11.86
N ALA A 126 23.72 -2.78 -11.86
CA ALA A 126 24.28 -2.21 -10.65
C ALA A 126 23.18 -1.79 -9.65
N MET A 127 22.10 -1.13 -10.12
CA MET A 127 20.94 -0.83 -9.29
C MET A 127 20.33 -2.09 -8.68
N LEU A 128 20.14 -3.14 -9.48
CA LEU A 128 19.56 -4.41 -9.03
C LEU A 128 20.43 -5.06 -7.95
N ALA A 129 21.72 -5.20 -8.22
CA ALA A 129 22.64 -5.81 -7.27
C ALA A 129 22.74 -5.01 -5.97
N LEU A 130 22.94 -3.69 -6.07
CA LEU A 130 23.05 -2.82 -4.90
C LEU A 130 21.76 -2.75 -4.09
N SER A 131 20.58 -2.80 -4.72
CA SER A 131 19.29 -2.86 -4.02
C SER A 131 19.16 -4.15 -3.21
N ALA A 132 19.44 -5.31 -3.83
CA ALA A 132 19.34 -6.59 -3.17
C ALA A 132 20.33 -6.69 -1.97
N TRP A 133 21.59 -6.31 -2.18
CA TRP A 133 22.60 -6.33 -1.11
C TRP A 133 22.32 -5.28 -0.02
N SER A 134 21.81 -4.09 -0.38
CA SER A 134 21.38 -3.08 0.60
C SER A 134 20.24 -3.59 1.47
N ALA A 135 19.22 -4.23 0.90
CA ALA A 135 18.12 -4.82 1.66
C ALA A 135 18.63 -5.85 2.67
N GLY A 136 19.47 -6.78 2.22
CA GLY A 136 20.09 -7.79 3.08
C GLY A 136 20.96 -7.16 4.20
N ALA A 137 21.74 -6.14 3.88
CA ALA A 137 22.61 -5.46 4.84
C ALA A 137 21.80 -4.68 5.88
N VAL A 138 20.74 -3.96 5.48
CA VAL A 138 19.85 -3.23 6.42
C VAL A 138 19.17 -4.23 7.36
N LEU A 139 18.60 -5.32 6.85
CA LEU A 139 17.93 -6.34 7.67
C LEU A 139 18.90 -7.05 8.65
N ARG A 140 20.14 -7.25 8.26
CA ARG A 140 21.17 -7.87 9.14
C ARG A 140 21.72 -6.93 10.21
N GLN A 141 21.81 -5.63 9.92
CA GLN A 141 22.37 -4.63 10.84
C GLN A 141 21.31 -4.04 11.78
N ALA A 142 20.05 -4.05 11.38
CA ALA A 142 18.97 -3.53 12.21
C ALA A 142 18.60 -4.51 13.34
N ASP A 143 18.50 -4.01 14.56
CA ASP A 143 17.92 -4.73 15.69
C ASP A 143 16.39 -4.72 15.56
N ILE A 144 15.86 -5.70 14.81
CA ILE A 144 14.42 -5.80 14.50
C ILE A 144 13.57 -5.96 15.78
N PRO A 145 13.96 -6.74 16.80
CA PRO A 145 13.27 -6.76 18.08
C PRO A 145 13.24 -5.40 18.77
N ALA A 146 14.36 -4.66 18.79
CA ALA A 146 14.42 -3.31 19.37
C ALA A 146 13.57 -2.30 18.57
N LEU A 147 13.50 -2.44 17.24
CA LEU A 147 12.58 -1.67 16.39
C LEU A 147 11.12 -1.93 16.78
N ALA A 148 10.73 -3.20 16.85
CA ALA A 148 9.35 -3.58 17.20
C ALA A 148 8.94 -3.09 18.59
N ALA A 149 9.86 -3.11 19.55
CA ALA A 149 9.63 -2.63 20.93
C ALA A 149 9.37 -1.10 21.01
N GLN A 150 9.76 -0.33 19.99
CA GLN A 150 9.52 1.12 19.93
C GLN A 150 8.12 1.48 19.42
N PHE A 151 7.38 0.52 18.86
CA PHE A 151 6.01 0.78 18.42
C PHE A 151 5.05 0.96 19.60
N SER A 152 4.20 1.95 19.49
CA SER A 152 3.12 2.16 20.45
C SER A 152 2.17 0.96 20.49
N PRO A 153 1.76 0.47 21.67
CA PRO A 153 0.71 -0.54 21.79
C PRO A 153 -0.62 -0.13 21.14
N LYS A 154 -0.83 1.18 20.98
CA LYS A 154 -2.04 1.76 20.35
C LYS A 154 -2.00 1.73 18.82
N THR A 155 -0.86 1.38 18.21
CA THR A 155 -0.76 1.27 16.74
C THR A 155 -1.79 0.27 16.21
N PRO A 156 -2.62 0.64 15.20
CA PRO A 156 -3.74 -0.19 14.74
C PRO A 156 -3.26 -1.29 13.78
N VAL A 157 -2.31 -2.13 14.25
CA VAL A 157 -1.62 -3.14 13.44
C VAL A 157 -2.56 -4.11 12.71
N ARG A 158 -3.70 -4.46 13.34
CA ARG A 158 -4.67 -5.38 12.72
C ARG A 158 -5.39 -4.74 11.54
N GLY A 159 -5.81 -3.47 11.66
CA GLY A 159 -6.42 -2.73 10.55
C GLY A 159 -5.47 -2.55 9.38
N ILE A 160 -4.19 -2.22 9.68
CA ILE A 160 -3.14 -2.11 8.66
C ILE A 160 -2.89 -3.47 7.99
N ALA A 161 -2.82 -4.57 8.76
CA ALA A 161 -2.62 -5.90 8.21
C ALA A 161 -3.78 -6.34 7.30
N VAL A 162 -5.03 -6.04 7.68
CA VAL A 162 -6.23 -6.32 6.84
C VAL A 162 -6.16 -5.51 5.54
N TYR A 163 -5.82 -4.23 5.61
CA TYR A 163 -5.60 -3.42 4.42
C TYR A 163 -4.57 -4.07 3.49
N MET A 164 -3.40 -4.45 4.02
CA MET A 164 -2.35 -5.09 3.22
C MET A 164 -2.81 -6.40 2.60
N LEU A 165 -3.48 -7.27 3.37
CA LEU A 165 -4.01 -8.55 2.86
C LEU A 165 -5.06 -8.34 1.77
N ALA A 166 -5.93 -7.33 1.92
CA ALA A 166 -6.92 -6.98 0.90
C ALA A 166 -6.24 -6.52 -0.40
N VAL A 167 -5.22 -5.65 -0.31
CA VAL A 167 -4.46 -5.20 -1.48
C VAL A 167 -3.73 -6.37 -2.14
N VAL A 168 -3.07 -7.24 -1.36
CA VAL A 168 -2.40 -8.45 -1.88
C VAL A 168 -3.39 -9.36 -2.60
N ALA A 169 -4.54 -9.64 -1.99
CA ALA A 169 -5.55 -10.53 -2.57
C ALA A 169 -6.14 -9.96 -3.87
N LEU A 170 -6.48 -8.66 -3.87
CA LEU A 170 -7.02 -7.98 -5.07
C LEU A 170 -6.00 -7.95 -6.21
N ASN A 171 -4.72 -7.67 -5.88
CA ASN A 171 -3.67 -7.62 -6.87
C ASN A 171 -3.39 -9.01 -7.46
N ALA A 172 -3.27 -10.04 -6.59
CA ALA A 172 -3.12 -11.43 -7.04
C ALA A 172 -4.29 -11.87 -7.93
N ALA A 173 -5.53 -11.57 -7.52
CA ALA A 173 -6.72 -11.88 -8.30
C ALA A 173 -6.71 -11.17 -9.67
N ALA A 174 -6.31 -9.89 -9.73
CA ALA A 174 -6.21 -9.13 -10.97
C ALA A 174 -5.18 -9.73 -11.95
N TRP A 175 -4.02 -10.16 -11.45
CA TRP A 175 -2.99 -10.80 -12.28
C TRP A 175 -3.41 -12.20 -12.75
N LEU A 176 -3.92 -13.03 -11.83
CA LEU A 176 -4.41 -14.37 -12.16
C LEU A 176 -5.57 -14.34 -13.15
N ALA A 177 -6.49 -13.38 -13.05
CA ALA A 177 -7.58 -13.20 -14.00
C ALA A 177 -7.10 -12.88 -15.43
N ARG A 178 -5.87 -12.40 -15.61
CA ARG A 178 -5.27 -12.17 -16.92
C ARG A 178 -4.40 -13.34 -17.39
N ILE A 179 -3.69 -13.98 -16.47
CA ILE A 179 -2.76 -15.07 -16.77
C ILE A 179 -3.53 -16.36 -17.09
N ILE A 180 -4.51 -16.76 -16.26
CA ILE A 180 -5.20 -18.05 -16.38
C ILE A 180 -5.86 -18.20 -17.77
N PRO A 181 -6.66 -17.24 -18.27
CA PRO A 181 -7.21 -17.35 -19.61
C PRO A 181 -6.14 -17.38 -20.72
N ALA A 182 -5.02 -16.67 -20.51
CA ALA A 182 -3.94 -16.62 -21.49
C ALA A 182 -3.16 -17.95 -21.62
N MET A 183 -3.22 -18.83 -20.60
CA MET A 183 -2.59 -20.15 -20.65
C MET A 183 -3.27 -21.12 -21.61
N THR A 184 -4.54 -20.89 -21.94
CA THR A 184 -5.36 -21.75 -22.82
C THR A 184 -5.73 -21.06 -24.13
N ALA A 185 -5.36 -19.79 -24.31
CA ALA A 185 -5.65 -19.04 -25.52
C ALA A 185 -4.56 -19.29 -26.59
N ASP A 186 -4.98 -19.34 -27.84
CA ASP A 186 -4.06 -19.39 -28.96
C ASP A 186 -3.39 -18.02 -29.18
N GLY A 187 -2.07 -18.05 -29.44
CA GLY A 187 -1.30 -16.87 -29.79
C GLY A 187 -0.74 -16.08 -28.59
N ALA A 188 -0.21 -14.89 -28.87
CA ALA A 188 0.43 -14.07 -27.85
C ALA A 188 -0.59 -13.50 -26.84
N PRO A 189 -0.31 -13.59 -25.53
CA PRO A 189 -1.18 -13.06 -24.48
C PRO A 189 -1.54 -11.58 -24.68
N ALA A 190 -2.81 -11.25 -24.46
CA ALA A 190 -3.32 -9.89 -24.66
C ALA A 190 -2.57 -8.83 -23.83
N PHE A 191 -2.09 -9.21 -22.63
CA PHE A 191 -1.34 -8.31 -21.75
C PHE A 191 0.09 -8.04 -22.20
N LEU A 192 0.62 -8.74 -23.21
CA LEU A 192 1.92 -8.49 -23.82
C LEU A 192 1.83 -7.66 -25.11
N ARG A 193 0.61 -7.41 -25.62
CA ARG A 193 0.44 -6.62 -26.85
C ARG A 193 0.99 -5.21 -26.67
N GLY A 194 1.77 -4.76 -27.65
CA GLY A 194 2.39 -3.43 -27.65
C GLY A 194 3.59 -3.27 -26.71
N THR A 195 3.93 -4.26 -25.89
CA THR A 195 5.08 -4.18 -24.97
C THR A 195 6.39 -4.55 -25.63
N GLY A 196 6.39 -5.41 -26.63
CA GLY A 196 7.61 -6.01 -27.21
C GLY A 196 8.30 -7.03 -26.30
N LEU A 197 7.63 -7.45 -25.21
CA LEU A 197 8.17 -8.41 -24.23
C LEU A 197 7.66 -9.83 -24.51
N THR A 198 8.44 -10.81 -24.10
CA THR A 198 8.09 -12.25 -24.18
C THR A 198 7.34 -12.72 -22.92
N THR A 199 7.50 -12.00 -21.79
CA THR A 199 6.78 -12.26 -20.54
C THR A 199 6.55 -10.95 -19.77
N SER A 200 5.59 -10.96 -18.85
CA SER A 200 5.33 -9.79 -17.99
C SER A 200 6.21 -9.83 -16.76
N VAL A 201 7.20 -8.94 -16.69
CA VAL A 201 8.08 -8.80 -15.52
C VAL A 201 7.28 -8.44 -14.27
N VAL A 202 6.25 -7.60 -14.40
CA VAL A 202 5.34 -7.22 -13.30
C VAL A 202 4.67 -8.46 -12.71
N TYR A 203 4.01 -9.27 -13.55
CA TYR A 203 3.28 -10.44 -13.04
C TYR A 203 4.19 -11.48 -12.40
N VAL A 204 5.39 -11.68 -13.00
CA VAL A 204 6.37 -12.63 -12.46
C VAL A 204 6.88 -12.17 -11.10
N GLN A 205 7.36 -10.94 -10.97
CA GLN A 205 7.91 -10.47 -9.70
C GLN A 205 6.83 -10.31 -8.62
N ASP A 206 5.64 -9.86 -8.97
CA ASP A 206 4.55 -9.70 -8.00
C ASP A 206 4.10 -11.05 -7.44
N LEU A 207 3.71 -11.99 -8.32
CA LEU A 207 3.17 -13.28 -7.87
C LEU A 207 4.23 -14.20 -7.23
N ALA A 208 5.47 -14.15 -7.70
CA ALA A 208 6.53 -15.02 -7.19
C ALA A 208 7.22 -14.46 -5.94
N LEU A 209 7.29 -13.13 -5.78
CA LEU A 209 8.12 -12.50 -4.75
C LEU A 209 7.35 -11.52 -3.88
N TRP A 210 6.80 -10.44 -4.48
CA TRP A 210 6.30 -9.30 -3.71
C TRP A 210 4.99 -9.60 -2.98
N LEU A 211 3.98 -10.15 -3.64
CA LEU A 211 2.70 -10.44 -3.00
C LEU A 211 2.81 -11.51 -1.91
N PRO A 212 3.56 -12.64 -2.08
CA PRO A 212 3.81 -13.58 -1.00
C PRO A 212 4.55 -12.93 0.20
N LEU A 213 5.59 -12.13 -0.07
CA LEU A 213 6.36 -11.45 0.98
C LEU A 213 5.49 -10.45 1.76
N LEU A 214 4.70 -9.63 1.06
CA LEU A 214 3.83 -8.64 1.67
C LEU A 214 2.65 -9.28 2.41
N GLY A 215 2.13 -10.40 1.90
CA GLY A 215 1.13 -11.20 2.60
C GLY A 215 1.69 -11.80 3.90
N ALA A 216 2.89 -12.36 3.85
CA ALA A 216 3.57 -12.86 5.06
C ALA A 216 3.86 -11.72 6.05
N ALA A 217 4.33 -10.57 5.59
CA ALA A 217 4.57 -9.39 6.41
C ALA A 217 3.29 -8.91 7.11
N ALA A 218 2.15 -8.90 6.39
CA ALA A 218 0.85 -8.53 6.94
C ALA A 218 0.38 -9.54 8.02
N ILE A 219 0.55 -10.85 7.78
CA ILE A 219 0.24 -11.90 8.76
C ILE A 219 1.13 -11.76 10.01
N TRP A 220 2.42 -11.54 9.84
CA TRP A 220 3.34 -11.32 10.95
C TRP A 220 3.04 -10.03 11.72
N LEU A 221 2.62 -8.96 11.03
CA LEU A 221 2.17 -7.73 11.68
C LEU A 221 0.88 -7.99 12.50
N TRP A 222 -0.08 -8.73 11.94
CA TRP A 222 -1.28 -9.15 12.67
C TRP A 222 -0.94 -9.91 13.96
N GLN A 223 0.03 -10.82 13.87
CA GLN A 223 0.54 -11.60 15.00
C GLN A 223 1.46 -10.80 15.93
N ARG A 224 1.71 -9.52 15.64
CA ARG A 224 2.63 -8.64 16.37
C ARG A 224 4.06 -9.18 16.46
N ARG A 225 4.50 -9.96 15.46
CA ARG A 225 5.89 -10.45 15.39
C ARG A 225 6.83 -9.29 14.99
N PRO A 226 8.06 -9.23 15.52
CA PRO A 226 9.00 -8.14 15.25
C PRO A 226 9.24 -7.89 13.75
N HIS A 227 9.49 -8.93 12.96
CA HIS A 227 9.68 -8.82 11.51
C HIS A 227 8.45 -8.27 10.78
N GLY A 228 7.24 -8.51 11.30
CA GLY A 228 5.99 -7.97 10.74
C GLY A 228 5.97 -6.45 10.75
N TYR A 229 6.44 -5.81 11.82
CA TYR A 229 6.51 -4.35 11.91
C TYR A 229 7.48 -3.75 10.89
N ALA A 230 8.66 -4.34 10.75
CA ALA A 230 9.68 -3.85 9.82
C ALA A 230 9.25 -4.04 8.35
N LEU A 231 8.86 -5.27 7.99
CA LEU A 231 8.55 -5.62 6.59
C LEU A 231 7.21 -5.04 6.12
N ALA A 232 6.18 -5.01 6.98
CA ALA A 232 4.92 -4.35 6.61
C ALA A 232 5.10 -2.84 6.45
N GLY A 233 5.87 -2.20 7.35
CA GLY A 233 6.17 -0.78 7.20
C GLY A 233 6.96 -0.48 5.93
N ALA A 234 7.98 -1.27 5.64
CA ALA A 234 8.74 -1.15 4.39
C ALA A 234 7.87 -1.39 3.15
N GLY A 235 7.00 -2.40 3.17
CA GLY A 235 6.06 -2.69 2.09
C GLY A 235 5.07 -1.57 1.84
N LEU A 236 4.55 -0.93 2.89
CA LEU A 236 3.65 0.22 2.75
C LEU A 236 4.36 1.43 2.13
N VAL A 237 5.61 1.73 2.54
CA VAL A 237 6.42 2.78 1.91
C VAL A 237 6.69 2.46 0.44
N MET A 238 7.08 1.22 0.15
CA MET A 238 7.28 0.74 -1.21
C MET A 238 6.01 0.94 -2.05
N TRP A 239 4.83 0.53 -1.56
CA TRP A 239 3.57 0.65 -2.30
C TRP A 239 3.17 2.08 -2.61
N VAL A 240 3.42 3.03 -1.69
CA VAL A 240 3.18 4.45 -1.94
C VAL A 240 4.06 4.96 -3.07
N LEU A 241 5.36 4.65 -3.01
CA LEU A 241 6.31 5.05 -4.06
C LEU A 241 6.01 4.37 -5.40
N GLU A 242 5.62 3.08 -5.38
CA GLU A 242 5.30 2.33 -6.59
C GLU A 242 3.98 2.79 -7.21
N SER A 243 2.96 3.08 -6.42
CA SER A 243 1.70 3.65 -6.94
C SER A 243 1.93 5.00 -7.61
N LEU A 244 2.82 5.83 -7.06
CA LEU A 244 3.25 7.07 -7.69
C LEU A 244 4.03 6.79 -8.99
N SER A 245 4.91 5.79 -8.99
CA SER A 245 5.67 5.38 -10.16
C SER A 245 4.76 4.92 -11.29
N ILE A 246 3.82 4.02 -10.99
CA ILE A 246 2.84 3.53 -11.97
C ILE A 246 1.97 4.68 -12.51
N CYS A 247 1.56 5.63 -11.67
CA CYS A 247 0.82 6.80 -12.10
C CYS A 247 1.58 7.59 -13.18
N VAL A 248 2.87 7.87 -12.94
CA VAL A 248 3.71 8.66 -13.82
C VAL A 248 4.14 7.87 -15.07
N ASP A 249 4.49 6.59 -14.90
CA ASP A 249 4.90 5.74 -16.02
C ASP A 249 3.77 5.54 -17.04
N GLN A 250 2.55 5.30 -16.55
CA GLN A 250 1.38 5.13 -17.41
C GLN A 250 1.01 6.41 -18.15
N TRP A 251 1.20 7.56 -17.51
CA TRP A 251 1.04 8.85 -18.19
C TRP A 251 2.07 9.02 -19.29
N TYR A 252 3.36 8.84 -18.98
CA TYR A 252 4.43 9.00 -19.97
C TYR A 252 4.33 7.99 -21.11
N GLY A 253 3.99 6.73 -20.80
CA GLY A 253 3.80 5.68 -21.80
C GLY A 253 2.64 5.98 -22.74
N HIS A 254 1.49 6.36 -22.20
CA HIS A 254 0.32 6.75 -22.99
C HIS A 254 0.56 8.03 -23.81
N ALA A 255 1.27 9.01 -23.25
CA ALA A 255 1.62 10.24 -23.97
C ALA A 255 2.60 9.95 -25.14
N ALA A 256 3.48 8.97 -25.01
CA ALA A 256 4.42 8.58 -26.06
C ALA A 256 3.75 7.79 -27.21
N ASP A 257 2.71 7.00 -26.92
CA ASP A 257 1.94 6.25 -27.91
C ASP A 257 0.49 6.03 -27.39
N PRO A 258 -0.43 6.96 -27.67
CA PRO A 258 -1.83 6.86 -27.22
C PRO A 258 -2.60 5.67 -27.78
N ALA A 259 -2.17 5.10 -28.90
CA ALA A 259 -2.81 3.96 -29.55
C ALA A 259 -2.34 2.62 -28.96
N SER A 260 -1.22 2.59 -28.26
CA SER A 260 -0.67 1.37 -27.71
C SER A 260 -1.47 0.86 -26.49
N PRO A 261 -1.79 -0.45 -26.45
CA PRO A 261 -2.40 -1.05 -25.27
C PRO A 261 -1.41 -1.27 -24.12
N ALA A 262 -0.11 -1.03 -24.31
CA ALA A 262 0.95 -1.24 -23.33
C ALA A 262 0.90 -0.24 -22.17
N ALA A 263 0.36 0.97 -22.40
CA ALA A 263 0.18 1.99 -21.38
C ALA A 263 -1.21 2.63 -21.51
N SER A 264 -1.85 2.93 -20.37
CA SER A 264 -3.21 3.45 -20.36
C SER A 264 -3.35 4.68 -19.48
N GLY A 265 -3.72 5.81 -20.07
CA GLY A 265 -4.07 7.02 -19.34
C GLY A 265 -5.29 6.85 -18.40
N ALA A 266 -6.15 5.86 -18.66
CA ALA A 266 -7.34 5.61 -17.87
C ALA A 266 -7.04 5.10 -16.45
N ILE A 267 -5.90 4.46 -16.23
CA ILE A 267 -5.52 3.94 -14.90
C ILE A 267 -4.76 4.96 -14.04
N VAL A 268 -4.29 6.05 -14.63
CA VAL A 268 -3.53 7.11 -13.92
C VAL A 268 -4.27 7.64 -12.69
N PRO A 269 -5.58 8.03 -12.75
CA PRO A 269 -6.30 8.51 -11.57
C PRO A 269 -6.41 7.44 -10.47
N ALA A 270 -6.58 6.17 -10.85
CA ALA A 270 -6.69 5.08 -9.87
C ALA A 270 -5.40 4.92 -9.06
N PHE A 271 -4.24 4.93 -9.72
CA PHE A 271 -2.94 4.82 -9.04
C PHE A 271 -2.56 6.08 -8.26
N ALA A 272 -2.96 7.28 -8.73
CA ALA A 272 -2.82 8.50 -7.94
C ALA A 272 -3.62 8.43 -6.63
N ILE A 273 -4.86 7.93 -6.69
CA ILE A 273 -5.70 7.70 -5.51
C ILE A 273 -5.09 6.63 -4.60
N LEU A 274 -4.58 5.53 -5.15
CA LEU A 274 -3.93 4.47 -4.37
C LEU A 274 -2.67 4.99 -3.66
N ALA A 275 -1.87 5.84 -4.31
CA ALA A 275 -0.72 6.49 -3.67
C ALA A 275 -1.15 7.31 -2.45
N VAL A 276 -2.18 8.16 -2.60
CA VAL A 276 -2.70 9.01 -1.51
C VAL A 276 -3.27 8.17 -0.36
N ILE A 277 -4.05 7.13 -0.68
CA ILE A 277 -4.64 6.25 0.35
C ILE A 277 -3.57 5.41 1.06
N GLY A 278 -2.56 4.95 0.34
CA GLY A 278 -1.44 4.23 0.92
C GLY A 278 -0.68 5.02 1.98
N LEU A 279 -0.70 6.37 1.89
CA LEU A 279 -0.11 7.24 2.91
C LEU A 279 -0.76 7.09 4.29
N VAL A 280 -2.05 6.74 4.36
CA VAL A 280 -2.76 6.60 5.64
C VAL A 280 -2.21 5.42 6.46
N PRO A 281 -2.23 4.16 5.99
CA PRO A 281 -1.66 3.05 6.76
C PRO A 281 -0.15 3.16 6.96
N ALA A 282 0.60 3.69 5.98
CA ALA A 282 2.02 3.97 6.12
C ALA A 282 2.28 5.00 7.23
N GLY A 283 1.58 6.12 7.20
CA GLY A 283 1.67 7.18 8.20
C GLY A 283 1.26 6.70 9.60
N LEU A 284 0.17 5.94 9.72
CA LEU A 284 -0.28 5.38 11.01
C LEU A 284 0.75 4.42 11.60
N LEU A 285 1.39 3.59 10.76
CA LEU A 285 2.41 2.67 11.22
C LEU A 285 3.68 3.42 11.64
N LEU A 286 4.19 4.33 10.80
CA LEU A 286 5.41 5.11 11.09
C LEU A 286 5.22 6.07 12.27
N HIS A 287 4.04 6.68 12.42
CA HIS A 287 3.71 7.49 13.59
C HIS A 287 3.75 6.70 14.90
N GLY A 288 3.43 5.40 14.84
CA GLY A 288 3.57 4.48 15.98
C GLY A 288 5.00 4.43 16.55
N LEU A 289 6.03 4.75 15.76
CA LEU A 289 7.44 4.83 16.17
C LEU A 289 7.84 6.20 16.73
N SER A 290 7.09 7.26 16.44
CA SER A 290 7.43 8.63 16.85
C SER A 290 7.12 8.92 18.32
N GLY A 291 6.41 8.02 19.01
CA GLY A 291 5.95 8.18 20.40
C GLY A 291 6.97 7.80 21.48
N GLY A 292 8.27 7.75 21.19
CA GLY A 292 9.31 7.17 22.03
C GLY A 292 9.82 8.00 23.23
N SER A 293 9.26 9.18 23.54
CA SER A 293 9.61 9.93 24.77
C SER A 293 8.53 9.74 25.83
N PRO A 294 8.87 9.26 27.03
CA PRO A 294 7.91 9.08 28.15
C PRO A 294 7.17 10.36 28.54
N SER A 295 7.79 11.53 28.32
CA SER A 295 7.22 12.84 28.64
C SER A 295 6.09 13.28 27.72
N VAL A 296 6.03 12.80 26.46
CA VAL A 296 4.93 13.11 25.53
C VAL A 296 3.74 12.17 25.74
N ARG A 297 3.96 10.97 26.33
CA ARG A 297 2.88 10.02 26.65
C ARG A 297 1.87 10.54 27.68
N ALA A 298 2.24 11.49 28.54
CA ALA A 298 1.36 12.04 29.57
C ALA A 298 0.43 13.15 29.04
N ALA A 299 0.76 13.80 27.93
CA ALA A 299 0.05 15.00 27.47
C ALA A 299 -1.08 14.74 26.46
N VAL A 300 -1.17 13.54 25.87
CA VAL A 300 -2.25 13.17 24.94
C VAL A 300 -3.08 12.03 25.53
N GLN A 301 -3.75 12.31 26.63
CA GLN A 301 -4.94 11.54 27.00
C GLN A 301 -6.09 12.03 26.12
N LEU A 302 -6.24 11.43 24.94
CA LEU A 302 -7.48 11.52 24.19
C LEU A 302 -8.58 10.82 25.02
N PRO A 303 -9.80 11.40 25.09
CA PRO A 303 -10.90 10.80 25.81
C PRO A 303 -11.12 9.34 25.40
N ALA A 304 -11.50 8.48 26.35
CA ALA A 304 -11.72 7.04 26.15
C ALA A 304 -12.94 6.72 25.26
N GLU A 305 -13.61 7.74 24.72
CA GLU A 305 -14.74 7.62 23.80
C GLU A 305 -14.25 7.28 22.41
N GLY A 306 -14.48 6.05 21.98
CA GLY A 306 -14.22 5.57 20.62
C GLY A 306 -12.98 4.69 20.46
N ARG A 307 -12.81 3.68 21.30
CA ARG A 307 -11.84 2.61 21.02
C ARG A 307 -12.20 1.95 19.69
N ARG A 308 -11.54 2.42 18.62
CA ARG A 308 -11.52 1.75 17.32
C ARG A 308 -10.85 0.39 17.50
N GLY A 309 -11.65 -0.62 17.89
CA GLY A 309 -11.19 -2.01 17.91
C GLY A 309 -10.85 -2.46 16.47
N TRP A 310 -10.30 -3.67 16.35
CA TRP A 310 -10.04 -4.25 15.03
C TRP A 310 -11.25 -4.17 14.05
N PRO A 311 -12.55 -4.27 14.49
CA PRO A 311 -13.67 -4.19 13.55
C PRO A 311 -13.79 -2.80 12.90
N GLY A 312 -13.53 -1.72 13.66
CA GLY A 312 -13.57 -0.36 13.11
C GLY A 312 -12.49 -0.12 12.04
N TRP A 313 -11.26 -0.54 12.28
CA TRP A 313 -10.19 -0.37 11.30
C TRP A 313 -10.35 -1.26 10.07
N THR A 314 -10.86 -2.49 10.25
CA THR A 314 -11.20 -3.36 9.12
C THR A 314 -12.32 -2.76 8.30
N LEU A 315 -13.35 -2.21 8.94
CA LEU A 315 -14.43 -1.51 8.26
C LEU A 315 -13.90 -0.30 7.47
N ALA A 316 -13.02 0.52 8.06
CA ALA A 316 -12.40 1.65 7.36
C ALA A 316 -11.63 1.23 6.12
N ALA A 317 -10.84 0.16 6.21
CA ALA A 317 -10.07 -0.36 5.07
C ALA A 317 -11.00 -0.87 3.96
N VAL A 318 -12.01 -1.67 4.32
CA VAL A 318 -12.97 -2.23 3.35
C VAL A 318 -13.74 -1.11 2.67
N THR A 319 -14.30 -0.17 3.43
CA THR A 319 -15.08 0.94 2.85
C THR A 319 -14.22 1.88 2.00
N ALA A 320 -12.98 2.17 2.40
CA ALA A 320 -12.06 2.95 1.58
C ALA A 320 -11.78 2.27 0.23
N LEU A 321 -11.41 0.99 0.24
CA LEU A 321 -11.11 0.23 -0.98
C LEU A 321 -12.34 0.14 -1.90
N THR A 322 -13.52 -0.13 -1.32
CA THR A 322 -14.77 -0.22 -2.08
C THR A 322 -15.15 1.13 -2.68
N GLY A 323 -15.00 2.22 -1.92
CA GLY A 323 -15.28 3.57 -2.40
C GLY A 323 -14.38 3.97 -3.58
N ILE A 324 -13.10 3.61 -3.54
CA ILE A 324 -12.15 3.88 -4.63
C ILE A 324 -12.51 3.05 -5.87
N ALA A 325 -12.78 1.76 -5.68
CA ALA A 325 -13.20 0.90 -6.79
C ALA A 325 -14.49 1.44 -7.44
N ALA A 326 -15.42 1.95 -6.65
CA ALA A 326 -16.64 2.59 -7.13
C ALA A 326 -16.38 3.91 -7.87
N ILE A 327 -15.41 4.74 -7.43
CA ILE A 327 -14.97 5.92 -8.20
C ILE A 327 -14.43 5.51 -9.55
N PHE A 328 -13.52 4.54 -9.57
CA PHE A 328 -12.93 4.07 -10.83
C PHE A 328 -14.02 3.55 -11.77
N GLY A 329 -14.90 2.67 -11.29
CA GLY A 329 -16.02 2.15 -12.07
C GLY A 329 -16.96 3.25 -12.57
N GLY A 330 -17.34 4.21 -11.73
CA GLY A 330 -18.20 5.33 -12.09
C GLY A 330 -17.59 6.24 -13.15
N VAL A 331 -16.30 6.56 -13.03
CA VAL A 331 -15.58 7.39 -14.02
C VAL A 331 -15.46 6.65 -15.36
N GLN A 332 -15.22 5.36 -15.37
CA GLN A 332 -15.16 4.55 -16.58
C GLN A 332 -16.53 4.45 -17.27
N LEU A 333 -17.62 4.32 -16.49
CA LEU A 333 -18.98 4.38 -17.04
C LEU A 333 -19.28 5.72 -17.69
N LEU A 334 -18.84 6.83 -17.08
CA LEU A 334 -19.01 8.17 -17.64
C LEU A 334 -18.21 8.40 -18.93
N ARG A 335 -17.02 7.83 -19.05
CA ARG A 335 -16.12 8.06 -20.18
C ARG A 335 -16.43 7.18 -21.39
N SER A 336 -16.65 5.90 -21.17
CA SER A 336 -16.71 4.91 -22.24
C SER A 336 -17.78 3.83 -22.06
N GLY A 337 -18.71 4.00 -21.10
CA GLY A 337 -19.64 2.95 -20.72
C GLY A 337 -18.96 1.67 -20.22
N TYR A 338 -17.69 1.73 -19.80
CA TYR A 338 -16.87 0.57 -19.42
C TYR A 338 -16.73 -0.48 -20.54
N GLY A 339 -16.95 -0.08 -21.81
CA GLY A 339 -17.00 -1.01 -22.95
C GLY A 339 -18.24 -1.91 -22.99
N MET A 340 -19.24 -1.65 -22.16
CA MET A 340 -20.47 -2.45 -22.14
C MET A 340 -21.41 -2.05 -23.26
N PRO A 341 -22.09 -3.03 -23.92
CA PRO A 341 -23.06 -2.77 -24.98
C PRO A 341 -24.23 -1.89 -24.46
N LEU A 342 -24.67 -0.94 -25.28
CA LEU A 342 -25.86 -0.13 -24.96
C LEU A 342 -27.17 -0.96 -25.00
N ASP A 343 -27.14 -2.09 -25.69
CA ASP A 343 -28.29 -3.03 -25.76
C ASP A 343 -28.69 -3.57 -24.38
N TRP A 344 -27.77 -3.59 -23.42
CA TRP A 344 -28.10 -3.96 -22.03
C TRP A 344 -29.00 -2.95 -21.32
N LEU A 345 -29.09 -1.72 -21.85
CA LEU A 345 -30.00 -0.70 -21.37
C LEU A 345 -31.35 -0.72 -22.14
N ALA A 346 -31.50 -1.59 -23.18
CA ALA A 346 -32.72 -1.72 -23.90
C ALA A 346 -33.89 -2.11 -22.97
N GLY A 347 -35.01 -1.42 -23.11
CA GLY A 347 -36.16 -1.62 -22.20
C GLY A 347 -36.10 -0.82 -20.89
N THR A 348 -35.00 -0.10 -20.61
CA THR A 348 -34.89 0.81 -19.48
C THR A 348 -35.11 2.27 -19.93
N PRO A 349 -35.45 3.20 -18.99
CA PRO A 349 -35.50 4.62 -19.32
C PRO A 349 -34.12 5.25 -19.52
N VAL A 350 -33.05 4.50 -19.27
CA VAL A 350 -31.64 4.96 -19.31
C VAL A 350 -31.07 4.76 -20.72
N ARG A 351 -30.61 5.87 -21.33
CA ARG A 351 -30.12 5.87 -22.71
C ARG A 351 -28.61 5.89 -22.87
N SER A 352 -27.88 5.96 -21.74
CA SER A 352 -26.43 5.96 -21.73
C SER A 352 -25.90 5.45 -20.41
N TRP A 353 -24.66 4.99 -20.36
CA TRP A 353 -23.98 4.55 -19.13
C TRP A 353 -23.62 5.72 -18.19
N ALA A 354 -23.85 6.99 -18.60
CA ALA A 354 -23.54 8.14 -17.78
C ALA A 354 -24.36 8.19 -16.47
N LEU A 355 -25.70 7.93 -16.57
CA LEU A 355 -26.55 7.92 -15.39
C LEU A 355 -26.19 6.80 -14.39
N PRO A 356 -25.95 5.53 -14.81
CA PRO A 356 -25.40 4.50 -13.94
C PRO A 356 -24.05 4.89 -13.32
N GLY A 357 -23.17 5.58 -14.07
CA GLY A 357 -21.89 6.07 -13.58
C GLY A 357 -22.06 7.10 -12.46
N ILE A 358 -22.94 8.10 -12.64
CA ILE A 358 -23.26 9.09 -11.59
C ILE A 358 -23.90 8.41 -10.38
N ALA A 359 -24.81 7.48 -10.61
CA ALA A 359 -25.48 6.75 -9.54
C ALA A 359 -24.50 5.89 -8.73
N LEU A 360 -23.50 5.27 -9.36
CA LEU A 360 -22.42 4.54 -8.68
C LEU A 360 -21.55 5.47 -7.83
N LEU A 361 -21.22 6.65 -8.35
CA LEU A 361 -20.43 7.64 -7.61
C LEU A 361 -21.20 8.17 -6.39
N ALA A 362 -22.45 8.53 -6.57
CA ALA A 362 -23.26 9.12 -5.50
C ALA A 362 -23.81 8.06 -4.51
N GLY A 363 -24.24 6.91 -5.02
CA GLY A 363 -24.92 5.87 -4.22
C GLY A 363 -23.97 4.89 -3.55
N VAL A 364 -22.76 4.72 -4.07
CA VAL A 364 -21.79 3.79 -3.52
C VAL A 364 -20.52 4.50 -3.10
N ALA A 365 -19.80 5.18 -4.01
CA ALA A 365 -18.50 5.75 -3.69
C ALA A 365 -18.58 6.76 -2.53
N LEU A 366 -19.55 7.66 -2.56
CA LEU A 366 -19.70 8.71 -1.54
C LEU A 366 -20.00 8.13 -0.14
N PRO A 367 -20.98 7.24 0.08
CA PRO A 367 -21.23 6.62 1.39
C PRO A 367 -20.02 5.83 1.89
N GLN A 368 -19.34 5.10 1.03
CA GLN A 368 -18.17 4.29 1.37
C GLN A 368 -17.01 5.16 1.88
N LEU A 369 -16.63 6.20 1.13
CA LEU A 369 -15.54 7.10 1.51
C LEU A 369 -15.89 7.94 2.74
N THR A 370 -17.15 8.40 2.84
CA THR A 370 -17.63 9.12 4.04
C THR A 370 -17.49 8.24 5.27
N THR A 371 -17.86 6.96 5.18
CA THR A 371 -17.71 6.01 6.29
C THR A 371 -16.25 5.84 6.68
N ALA A 372 -15.36 5.65 5.72
CA ALA A 372 -13.91 5.53 5.98
C ALA A 372 -13.37 6.77 6.70
N VAL A 373 -13.74 7.97 6.24
CA VAL A 373 -13.33 9.25 6.85
C VAL A 373 -13.87 9.38 8.27
N LEU A 374 -15.17 9.12 8.51
CA LEU A 374 -15.78 9.20 9.84
C LEU A 374 -15.10 8.23 10.83
N ILE A 375 -14.71 7.03 10.36
CA ILE A 375 -13.95 6.09 11.18
C ILE A 375 -12.57 6.66 11.50
N VAL A 376 -11.87 7.22 10.52
CA VAL A 376 -10.54 7.84 10.74
C VAL A 376 -10.62 9.02 11.68
N LEU A 377 -11.67 9.83 11.61
CA LEU A 377 -11.88 10.98 12.50
C LEU A 377 -12.43 10.60 13.89
N ALA A 378 -12.71 9.30 14.15
CA ALA A 378 -13.36 8.82 15.38
C ALA A 378 -14.74 9.44 15.65
N ASP A 379 -15.48 9.77 14.61
CA ASP A 379 -16.81 10.36 14.73
C ASP A 379 -17.80 9.34 15.32
N ARG A 380 -18.72 9.85 16.17
CA ARG A 380 -19.78 9.03 16.81
C ARG A 380 -20.73 8.37 15.82
N HIS A 381 -20.89 8.95 14.64
CA HIS A 381 -21.78 8.44 13.60
C HIS A 381 -21.13 7.37 12.71
N ALA A 382 -19.84 7.12 12.85
CA ALA A 382 -19.11 6.16 12.03
C ALA A 382 -19.72 4.74 12.01
N PRO A 383 -20.20 4.14 13.12
CA PRO A 383 -20.89 2.86 13.06
C PRO A 383 -22.18 2.89 12.24
N ALA A 384 -22.98 3.96 12.38
CA ALA A 384 -24.20 4.15 11.59
C ALA A 384 -23.89 4.31 10.10
N ALA A 385 -22.86 5.08 9.76
CA ALA A 385 -22.38 5.22 8.39
C ALA A 385 -21.94 3.86 7.80
N GLY A 386 -21.31 2.98 8.59
CA GLY A 386 -20.95 1.61 8.18
C GLY A 386 -22.15 0.74 7.82
N TYR A 387 -23.24 0.84 8.56
CA TYR A 387 -24.49 0.18 8.19
C TYR A 387 -25.06 0.70 6.87
N LEU A 388 -25.04 2.02 6.69
CA LEU A 388 -25.54 2.67 5.47
C LEU A 388 -24.68 2.30 4.26
N ALA A 389 -23.36 2.26 4.41
CA ALA A 389 -22.43 1.88 3.35
C ALA A 389 -22.67 0.44 2.87
N GLY A 390 -22.76 -0.52 3.80
CA GLY A 390 -23.04 -1.91 3.47
C GLY A 390 -24.44 -2.10 2.86
N ALA A 391 -25.45 -1.41 3.37
CA ALA A 391 -26.81 -1.42 2.80
C ALA A 391 -26.82 -0.82 1.38
N ALA A 392 -26.07 0.25 1.12
CA ALA A 392 -25.93 0.86 -0.18
C ALA A 392 -25.35 -0.10 -1.22
N LEU A 393 -24.33 -0.92 -0.87
CA LEU A 393 -23.80 -1.96 -1.76
C LEU A 393 -24.85 -3.00 -2.12
N ILE A 394 -25.58 -3.50 -1.14
CA ILE A 394 -26.63 -4.51 -1.37
C ILE A 394 -27.73 -3.93 -2.24
N ALA A 395 -28.20 -2.70 -1.92
CA ALA A 395 -29.20 -1.99 -2.70
C ALA A 395 -28.75 -1.74 -4.13
N TRP A 396 -27.48 -1.37 -4.33
CA TRP A 396 -26.89 -1.17 -5.65
C TRP A 396 -26.99 -2.44 -6.52
N ILE A 397 -26.62 -3.60 -5.98
CA ILE A 397 -26.73 -4.87 -6.70
C ILE A 397 -28.19 -5.26 -6.94
N ALA A 398 -29.08 -5.04 -5.97
CA ALA A 398 -30.51 -5.28 -6.15
C ALA A 398 -31.07 -4.43 -7.31
N VAL A 399 -30.74 -3.14 -7.36
CA VAL A 399 -31.13 -2.24 -8.45
C VAL A 399 -30.56 -2.69 -9.80
N GLN A 400 -29.29 -3.09 -9.83
CA GLN A 400 -28.68 -3.62 -11.05
C GLN A 400 -29.40 -4.86 -11.56
N LEU A 401 -29.70 -5.82 -10.70
CA LEU A 401 -30.40 -7.07 -11.09
C LEU A 401 -31.82 -6.78 -11.58
N LEU A 402 -32.52 -5.84 -10.93
CA LEU A 402 -33.90 -5.47 -11.31
C LEU A 402 -33.94 -4.73 -12.67
N ILE A 403 -32.97 -3.86 -12.93
CA ILE A 403 -32.96 -3.00 -14.13
C ILE A 403 -32.30 -3.71 -15.31
N LEU A 404 -31.09 -4.27 -15.11
CA LEU A 404 -30.32 -4.85 -16.21
C LEU A 404 -30.69 -6.31 -16.50
N GLN A 405 -31.25 -7.02 -15.51
CA GLN A 405 -31.60 -8.46 -15.60
C GLN A 405 -30.44 -9.35 -16.09
N HIS A 406 -29.20 -8.91 -15.92
CA HIS A 406 -27.99 -9.62 -16.28
C HIS A 406 -27.22 -10.00 -15.02
N PHE A 407 -26.82 -11.27 -14.95
CA PHE A 407 -26.04 -11.81 -13.84
C PHE A 407 -24.54 -11.73 -14.16
N PHE A 408 -23.76 -11.20 -13.19
CA PHE A 408 -22.31 -11.18 -13.20
C PHE A 408 -21.76 -11.85 -11.94
N PHE A 409 -20.68 -12.59 -12.08
CA PHE A 409 -20.03 -13.27 -10.93
C PHE A 409 -19.60 -12.31 -9.81
N LEU A 410 -19.37 -11.03 -10.11
CA LEU A 410 -19.01 -10.01 -9.14
C LEU A 410 -20.17 -9.60 -8.22
N GLN A 411 -21.42 -9.75 -8.65
CA GLN A 411 -22.59 -9.31 -7.90
C GLN A 411 -22.71 -10.01 -6.53
N PRO A 412 -22.63 -11.37 -6.43
CA PRO A 412 -22.64 -12.02 -5.12
C PRO A 412 -21.43 -11.64 -4.25
N VAL A 413 -20.27 -11.37 -4.84
CA VAL A 413 -19.08 -10.90 -4.11
C VAL A 413 -19.35 -9.53 -3.47
N ILE A 414 -19.96 -8.60 -4.20
CA ILE A 414 -20.28 -7.26 -3.70
C ILE A 414 -21.38 -7.34 -2.61
N VAL A 415 -22.37 -8.22 -2.74
CA VAL A 415 -23.37 -8.47 -1.69
C VAL A 415 -22.71 -9.01 -0.43
N LEU A 416 -21.80 -9.98 -0.53
CA LEU A 416 -21.03 -10.50 0.60
C LEU A 416 -20.18 -9.42 1.25
N LEU A 417 -19.61 -8.52 0.46
CA LEU A 417 -18.86 -7.37 0.94
C LEU A 417 -19.74 -6.43 1.77
N GLY A 418 -20.95 -6.09 1.27
CA GLY A 418 -21.95 -5.29 2.00
C GLY A 418 -22.37 -5.94 3.32
N LEU A 419 -22.62 -7.25 3.32
CA LEU A 419 -22.92 -8.01 4.54
C LEU A 419 -21.75 -8.01 5.53
N THR A 420 -20.53 -8.06 5.03
CA THR A 420 -19.31 -7.97 5.84
C THR A 420 -19.19 -6.60 6.50
N GLU A 421 -19.45 -5.51 5.78
CA GLU A 421 -19.46 -4.15 6.32
C GLU A 421 -20.48 -4.00 7.43
N ILE A 422 -21.71 -4.46 7.21
CA ILE A 422 -22.80 -4.44 8.23
C ILE A 422 -22.39 -5.24 9.48
N THR A 423 -21.78 -6.41 9.27
CA THR A 423 -21.32 -7.26 10.38
C THR A 423 -20.21 -6.61 11.19
N LEU A 424 -19.26 -5.97 10.52
CA LEU A 424 -18.15 -5.24 11.16
C LEU A 424 -18.68 -4.00 11.91
N ALA A 425 -19.60 -3.24 11.32
CA ALA A 425 -20.25 -2.11 11.97
C ALA A 425 -21.01 -2.55 13.24
N ARG A 426 -21.74 -3.68 13.17
CA ARG A 426 -22.45 -4.27 14.32
C ARG A 426 -21.50 -4.72 15.43
N ARG A 427 -20.41 -5.38 15.08
CA ARG A 427 -19.40 -5.81 16.07
C ARG A 427 -18.75 -4.62 16.73
N TRP A 428 -18.42 -3.58 15.96
CA TRP A 428 -17.82 -2.38 16.49
C TRP A 428 -18.76 -1.62 17.43
N HIS A 429 -20.03 -1.45 17.06
CA HIS A 429 -21.06 -0.81 17.91
C HIS A 429 -21.20 -1.54 19.24
N ARG A 430 -21.22 -2.87 19.25
CA ARG A 430 -21.33 -3.69 20.47
C ARG A 430 -20.10 -3.58 21.38
N THR A 431 -18.90 -3.51 20.83
CA THR A 431 -17.68 -3.36 21.64
C THR A 431 -17.54 -1.97 22.25
N GLY A 432 -18.16 -0.96 21.67
CA GLY A 432 -18.22 0.40 22.21
C GLY A 432 -19.22 0.57 23.37
N SER A 433 -20.32 -0.20 23.35
CA SER A 433 -21.36 -0.10 24.38
C SER A 433 -21.08 -0.90 25.67
N SER A 434 -20.17 -1.91 25.63
CA SER A 434 -19.82 -2.72 26.79
C SER A 434 -18.77 -2.10 27.73
N GLY A 435 -18.36 -0.86 27.48
CA GLY A 435 -17.36 -0.13 28.28
C GLY A 435 -17.92 0.97 29.17
N ALA A 436 -19.23 1.13 29.28
CA ALA A 436 -19.81 2.07 30.26
C ALA A 436 -19.64 1.50 31.67
N PRO A 437 -18.97 2.22 32.61
CA PRO A 437 -18.95 1.77 34.02
C PRO A 437 -20.39 1.76 34.56
N ALA A 438 -20.77 0.65 35.19
CA ALA A 438 -21.98 0.62 36.00
C ALA A 438 -21.93 1.78 37.00
N GLY A 439 -22.89 2.68 36.91
CA GLY A 439 -22.99 3.80 37.85
C GLY A 439 -23.05 3.29 39.29
N PRO A 440 -22.61 4.09 40.28
CA PRO A 440 -22.65 3.67 41.67
C PRO A 440 -24.10 3.42 42.08
N GLU A 441 -24.37 2.18 42.53
CA GLU A 441 -25.61 1.83 43.17
C GLU A 441 -25.83 2.82 44.31
N ARG A 442 -26.91 3.63 44.22
CA ARG A 442 -27.38 4.45 45.34
C ARG A 442 -27.95 3.49 46.35
N GLY A 443 -27.15 3.14 47.35
CA GLY A 443 -27.68 2.51 48.56
C GLY A 443 -28.66 3.45 49.24
N LEU A 444 -29.83 2.93 49.53
CA LEU A 444 -30.81 3.43 50.48
C LEU A 444 -30.36 3.12 51.91
#